data_560eff946602416f78035955d5cb2b22
#
_entry.id   560eff946602416f78035955d5cb2b22
#
_cell.length_a   1.000
_cell.length_b   1.000
_cell.length_c   1.000
_cell.angle_alpha   90.00
_cell.angle_beta   90.00
_cell.angle_gamma   90.00
#
_symmetry.space_group_name_H-M   'P 1'
#
loop_
_entity.id
_entity.type
_entity.pdbx_description
1 polymer ?
#
loop_
_entity_poly.entity_id
_entity_poly.type
_entity_poly.pdbx_seq_one_letter_code
_entity_poly.pdbx_strand_id
1 'polypeptide(L)'
;MNDNKFRVAIIGCGRLGQHYGWCYDTFPDTEIVAIAEHNPDRLKRVGEIFGVKALYPDADSLLKEVVPDVASVVTPTKFMKDAVIACAEAGVKGVTTDKPIAARLSDADAMIEACASRGVVFGGGNLQ
;
A
#
# COMPACT_ATOMS: atom_id res chain seq x y z
N MET A 1 -9.93 -17.60 16.32
CA MET A 1 -9.89 -17.01 14.99
C MET A 1 -10.07 -15.51 15.07
N ASN A 2 -9.28 -14.77 14.35
CA ASN A 2 -9.27 -13.32 14.47
C ASN A 2 -9.82 -12.67 13.22
N ASP A 3 -11.14 -12.61 13.12
CA ASP A 3 -11.83 -12.08 11.95
C ASP A 3 -11.84 -10.55 11.91
N ASN A 4 -11.31 -9.90 12.96
CA ASN A 4 -11.36 -8.44 13.09
C ASN A 4 -10.07 -7.76 12.66
N LYS A 5 -9.14 -8.50 12.09
CA LYS A 5 -7.90 -7.89 11.60
C LYS A 5 -8.15 -7.12 10.31
N PHE A 6 -7.54 -5.94 10.22
CA PHE A 6 -7.49 -5.21 8.97
C PHE A 6 -6.52 -5.90 8.02
N ARG A 7 -6.98 -6.11 6.81
CA ARG A 7 -6.17 -6.73 5.75
C ARG A 7 -5.38 -5.64 5.06
N VAL A 8 -4.05 -5.76 5.08
CA VAL A 8 -3.15 -4.72 4.57
C VAL A 8 -2.38 -5.24 3.36
N ALA A 9 -2.29 -4.42 2.31
CA ALA A 9 -1.37 -4.66 1.21
C ALA A 9 -0.23 -3.65 1.28
N ILE A 10 0.99 -4.12 1.04
CA ILE A 10 2.16 -3.27 0.93
C ILE A 10 2.46 -3.07 -0.56
N ILE A 11 2.46 -1.84 -1.01
CA ILE A 11 2.76 -1.50 -2.40
C ILE A 11 4.07 -0.71 -2.41
N GLY A 12 5.12 -1.36 -2.87
CA GLY A 12 6.48 -0.84 -2.80
C GLY A 12 7.22 -1.38 -1.58
N CYS A 13 8.25 -2.17 -1.82
CA CYS A 13 8.99 -2.86 -0.75
C CYS A 13 10.46 -2.47 -0.72
N GLY A 14 10.75 -1.20 -0.96
CA GLY A 14 12.05 -0.65 -0.68
C GLY A 14 12.26 -0.56 0.83
N ARG A 15 13.25 0.18 1.24
CA ARG A 15 13.61 0.30 2.66
C ARG A 15 12.42 0.74 3.53
N LEU A 16 11.71 1.79 3.11
CA LEU A 16 10.59 2.30 3.89
C LEU A 16 9.39 1.35 3.85
N GLY A 17 9.12 0.74 2.69
CA GLY A 17 8.05 -0.23 2.58
C GLY A 17 8.24 -1.40 3.53
N GLN A 18 9.48 -1.86 3.68
CA GLN A 18 9.79 -2.92 4.63
C GLN A 18 9.60 -2.47 6.08
N HIS A 19 9.96 -1.22 6.40
CA HIS A 19 9.74 -0.68 7.74
C HIS A 19 8.26 -0.63 8.08
N TYR A 20 7.43 -0.15 7.16
CA TYR A 20 5.98 -0.16 7.36
C TYR A 20 5.46 -1.60 7.49
N GLY A 21 6.02 -2.51 6.68
CA GLY A 21 5.67 -3.93 6.78
C GLY A 21 5.92 -4.49 8.18
N TRP A 22 7.07 -4.19 8.77
CA TRP A 22 7.37 -4.60 10.12
C TRP A 22 6.35 -4.05 11.13
N CYS A 23 5.92 -2.81 10.94
CA CYS A 23 4.91 -2.22 11.81
C CYS A 23 3.59 -2.99 11.72
N TYR A 24 3.12 -3.25 10.51
CA TYR A 24 1.87 -3.99 10.31
C TYR A 24 1.97 -5.42 10.79
N ASP A 25 3.12 -6.05 10.59
CA ASP A 25 3.34 -7.43 11.03
C ASP A 25 3.32 -7.55 12.55
N THR A 26 3.69 -6.48 13.24
CA THR A 26 3.78 -6.45 14.70
C THR A 26 2.44 -6.12 15.36
N PHE A 27 1.59 -5.30 14.72
CA PHE A 27 0.32 -4.93 15.31
C PHE A 27 -0.64 -6.12 15.35
N PRO A 28 -1.32 -6.33 16.48
CA PRO A 28 -2.26 -7.44 16.59
C PRO A 28 -3.51 -7.28 15.74
N ASP A 29 -3.83 -6.05 15.32
CA ASP A 29 -5.06 -5.75 14.60
C ASP A 29 -4.88 -5.70 13.08
N THR A 30 -3.68 -5.95 12.58
CA THR A 30 -3.39 -5.91 11.14
C THR A 30 -2.75 -7.20 10.67
N GLU A 31 -2.99 -7.52 9.39
CA GLU A 31 -2.42 -8.68 8.74
C GLU A 31 -2.00 -8.29 7.33
N ILE A 32 -0.74 -8.55 6.97
CA ILE A 32 -0.26 -8.30 5.61
C ILE A 32 -0.74 -9.45 4.72
N VAL A 33 -1.63 -9.14 3.77
CA VAL A 33 -2.24 -10.17 2.93
C VAL A 33 -1.69 -10.20 1.52
N ALA A 34 -1.03 -9.13 1.05
CA ALA A 34 -0.50 -9.07 -0.31
C ALA A 34 0.63 -8.04 -0.39
N ILE A 35 1.54 -8.25 -1.33
CA ILE A 35 2.68 -7.37 -1.56
C ILE A 35 2.85 -7.14 -3.05
N ALA A 36 3.09 -5.88 -3.45
CA ALA A 36 3.46 -5.52 -4.81
C ALA A 36 4.83 -4.86 -4.83
N GLU A 37 5.69 -5.28 -5.73
CA GLU A 37 7.06 -4.78 -5.86
C GLU A 37 7.61 -5.09 -7.25
N HIS A 38 8.25 -4.11 -7.88
CA HIS A 38 8.79 -4.26 -9.24
C HIS A 38 9.96 -5.22 -9.33
N ASN A 39 10.83 -5.21 -8.32
CA ASN A 39 12.04 -6.03 -8.32
C ASN A 39 11.65 -7.45 -7.90
N PRO A 40 11.73 -8.44 -8.81
CA PRO A 40 11.26 -9.78 -8.48
C PRO A 40 12.05 -10.45 -7.36
N ASP A 41 13.35 -10.18 -7.25
CA ASP A 41 14.15 -10.76 -6.17
C ASP A 41 13.77 -10.18 -4.82
N ARG A 42 13.54 -8.85 -4.79
CA ARG A 42 13.08 -8.18 -3.57
C ARG A 42 11.68 -8.64 -3.18
N LEU A 43 10.80 -8.77 -4.15
CA LEU A 43 9.43 -9.24 -3.93
C LEU A 43 9.43 -10.62 -3.26
N LYS A 44 10.21 -11.53 -3.80
CA LYS A 44 10.33 -12.87 -3.24
C LYS A 44 10.88 -12.85 -1.83
N ARG A 45 11.96 -12.09 -1.61
CA ARG A 45 12.61 -12.00 -0.30
C ARG A 45 11.68 -11.42 0.76
N VAL A 46 10.98 -10.33 0.42
CA VAL A 46 10.07 -9.68 1.37
C VAL A 46 8.85 -10.56 1.65
N GLY A 47 8.37 -11.25 0.62
CA GLY A 47 7.30 -12.23 0.81
C GLY A 47 7.69 -13.32 1.80
N GLU A 48 8.91 -13.80 1.73
CA GLU A 48 9.42 -14.80 2.67
C GLU A 48 9.56 -14.24 4.09
N ILE A 49 10.05 -13.00 4.21
CA ILE A 49 10.23 -12.36 5.52
C ILE A 49 8.89 -12.25 6.26
N PHE A 50 7.84 -11.85 5.57
CA PHE A 50 6.52 -11.65 6.19
C PHE A 50 5.58 -12.84 6.06
N GLY A 51 6.01 -13.89 5.39
CA GLY A 51 5.17 -15.08 5.22
C GLY A 51 3.99 -14.84 4.31
N VAL A 52 4.11 -13.94 3.34
CA VAL A 52 3.05 -13.58 2.41
C VAL A 52 3.27 -14.31 1.08
N LYS A 53 2.24 -14.96 0.58
CA LYS A 53 2.30 -15.71 -0.67
C LYS A 53 1.67 -14.98 -1.85
N ALA A 54 0.80 -14.01 -1.60
CA ALA A 54 0.16 -13.22 -2.64
C ALA A 54 1.09 -12.09 -3.07
N LEU A 55 1.93 -12.37 -4.06
CA LEU A 55 3.00 -11.48 -4.52
C LEU A 55 2.73 -11.04 -5.95
N TYR A 56 2.88 -9.75 -6.22
CA TYR A 56 2.55 -9.15 -7.50
C TYR A 56 3.62 -8.17 -7.95
N PRO A 57 3.82 -8.01 -9.27
CA PRO A 57 4.85 -7.08 -9.77
C PRO A 57 4.44 -5.61 -9.66
N ASP A 58 3.15 -5.32 -9.54
CA ASP A 58 2.65 -3.95 -9.48
C ASP A 58 1.30 -3.87 -8.76
N ALA A 59 0.85 -2.66 -8.51
CA ALA A 59 -0.41 -2.41 -7.81
C ALA A 59 -1.61 -2.91 -8.61
N ASP A 60 -1.61 -2.69 -9.92
CA ASP A 60 -2.76 -3.06 -10.75
C ASP A 60 -3.00 -4.58 -10.74
N SER A 61 -1.93 -5.35 -10.85
CA SER A 61 -2.03 -6.82 -10.79
C SER A 61 -2.55 -7.28 -9.43
N LEU A 62 -2.06 -6.66 -8.36
CA LEU A 62 -2.50 -6.97 -7.00
C LEU A 62 -3.99 -6.69 -6.84
N LEU A 63 -4.42 -5.50 -7.24
CA LEU A 63 -5.80 -5.05 -7.02
C LEU A 63 -6.83 -5.81 -7.84
N LYS A 64 -6.43 -6.47 -8.91
CA LYS A 64 -7.32 -7.34 -9.67
C LYS A 64 -7.72 -8.58 -8.89
N GLU A 65 -6.88 -9.03 -7.99
CA GLU A 65 -7.11 -10.27 -7.25
C GLU A 65 -7.37 -10.06 -5.77
N VAL A 66 -6.81 -8.99 -5.19
CA VAL A 66 -6.92 -8.71 -3.76
C VAL A 66 -7.34 -7.27 -3.57
N VAL A 67 -8.46 -7.05 -2.88
CA VAL A 67 -8.83 -5.71 -2.44
C VAL A 67 -8.65 -5.67 -0.92
N PRO A 68 -7.54 -5.11 -0.44
CA PRO A 68 -7.30 -5.04 1.01
C PRO A 68 -8.18 -3.98 1.66
N ASP A 69 -8.23 -3.99 2.98
CA ASP A 69 -8.89 -2.91 3.72
C ASP A 69 -8.03 -1.65 3.69
N VAL A 70 -6.72 -1.83 3.80
CA VAL A 70 -5.74 -0.73 3.83
C VAL A 70 -4.62 -1.05 2.85
N ALA A 71 -4.23 -0.05 2.07
CA ALA A 71 -3.05 -0.14 1.21
C ALA A 71 -1.99 0.84 1.72
N SER A 72 -0.80 0.32 1.98
CA SER A 72 0.36 1.13 2.35
C SER A 72 1.19 1.34 1.09
N VAL A 73 1.11 2.54 0.52
CA VAL A 73 1.75 2.87 -0.76
C VAL A 73 3.06 3.59 -0.47
N VAL A 74 4.17 2.89 -0.70
CA VAL A 74 5.52 3.40 -0.42
C VAL A 74 6.39 3.25 -1.66
N THR A 75 5.87 3.67 -2.79
CA THR A 75 6.57 3.69 -4.07
C THR A 75 7.40 4.98 -4.19
N PRO A 76 8.33 5.04 -5.15
CA PRO A 76 8.92 6.34 -5.49
C PRO A 76 7.81 7.35 -5.82
N THR A 77 8.05 8.61 -5.47
CA THR A 77 7.03 9.66 -5.54
C THR A 77 6.36 9.76 -6.91
N LYS A 78 7.11 9.55 -7.98
CA LYS A 78 6.58 9.65 -9.35
C LYS A 78 5.53 8.60 -9.69
N PHE A 79 5.49 7.50 -8.95
CA PHE A 79 4.51 6.41 -9.17
C PHE A 79 3.37 6.44 -8.16
N MET A 80 3.48 7.27 -7.15
CA MET A 80 2.58 7.25 -6.00
C MET A 80 1.15 7.64 -6.37
N LYS A 81 1.00 8.67 -7.20
CA LYS A 81 -0.32 9.13 -7.62
C LYS A 81 -1.14 8.02 -8.27
N ASP A 82 -0.55 7.33 -9.24
CA ASP A 82 -1.25 6.29 -9.97
C ASP A 82 -1.62 5.12 -9.05
N ALA A 83 -0.72 4.76 -8.14
CA ALA A 83 -0.99 3.68 -7.20
C ALA A 83 -2.11 4.03 -6.21
N VAL A 84 -2.10 5.24 -5.68
CA VAL A 84 -3.16 5.69 -4.75
C VAL A 84 -4.51 5.73 -5.45
N ILE A 85 -4.56 6.29 -6.65
CA ILE A 85 -5.80 6.38 -7.41
C ILE A 85 -6.33 4.97 -7.74
N ALA A 86 -5.44 4.07 -8.16
CA ALA A 86 -5.82 2.68 -8.44
C ALA A 86 -6.43 2.01 -7.20
N CYS A 87 -5.85 2.22 -6.03
CA CYS A 87 -6.39 1.69 -4.78
C CYS A 87 -7.79 2.24 -4.51
N ALA A 88 -7.97 3.54 -4.64
CA ALA A 88 -9.26 4.18 -4.40
C ALA A 88 -10.32 3.64 -5.36
N GLU A 89 -9.98 3.51 -6.63
CA GLU A 89 -10.91 3.00 -7.65
C GLU A 89 -11.25 1.54 -7.44
N ALA A 90 -10.34 0.77 -6.87
CA ALA A 90 -10.58 -0.65 -6.62
C ALA A 90 -11.46 -0.92 -5.39
N GLY A 91 -11.69 0.09 -4.56
CA GLY A 91 -12.53 -0.07 -3.38
C GLY A 91 -11.77 -0.26 -2.08
N VAL A 92 -10.48 0.03 -2.05
CA VAL A 92 -9.70 0.02 -0.81
C VAL A 92 -10.23 1.12 0.10
N LYS A 93 -10.44 0.82 1.37
CA LYS A 93 -11.08 1.75 2.30
C LYS A 93 -10.14 2.77 2.91
N GLY A 94 -8.87 2.41 3.06
CA GLY A 94 -7.86 3.31 3.59
C GLY A 94 -6.57 3.19 2.83
N VAL A 95 -5.94 4.33 2.54
CA VAL A 95 -4.67 4.38 1.81
C VAL A 95 -3.72 5.27 2.60
N THR A 96 -2.51 4.78 2.85
CA THR A 96 -1.47 5.57 3.49
C THR A 96 -0.26 5.69 2.57
N THR A 97 0.44 6.82 2.69
CA THR A 97 1.67 7.06 1.96
C THR A 97 2.72 7.62 2.91
N ASP A 98 3.99 7.60 2.48
CA ASP A 98 5.04 8.31 3.17
C ASP A 98 5.27 9.65 2.48
N LYS A 99 6.07 10.52 3.07
CA LYS A 99 6.40 11.81 2.48
C LYS A 99 7.55 11.68 1.47
N PRO A 100 7.62 12.53 0.44
CA PRO A 100 6.59 13.49 0.07
C PRO A 100 5.40 12.79 -0.56
N ILE A 101 4.21 13.34 -0.36
CA ILE A 101 2.99 12.74 -0.88
C ILE A 101 3.01 12.72 -2.41
N ALA A 102 3.52 13.79 -3.01
CA ALA A 102 3.57 13.91 -4.45
C ALA A 102 4.69 14.84 -4.88
N ALA A 103 5.17 14.68 -6.12
CA ALA A 103 6.17 15.56 -6.71
C ALA A 103 5.58 16.89 -7.12
N ARG A 104 4.29 16.94 -7.41
CA ARG A 104 3.56 18.13 -7.83
C ARG A 104 2.31 18.30 -7.01
N LEU A 105 1.93 19.57 -6.82
CA LEU A 105 0.69 19.89 -6.11
C LEU A 105 -0.53 19.32 -6.83
N SER A 106 -0.53 19.36 -8.17
CA SER A 106 -1.62 18.79 -8.96
C SER A 106 -1.76 17.28 -8.75
N ASP A 107 -0.67 16.58 -8.53
CA ASP A 107 -0.70 15.16 -8.23
C ASP A 107 -1.30 14.90 -6.85
N ALA A 108 -0.94 15.71 -5.86
CA ALA A 108 -1.52 15.61 -4.53
C ALA A 108 -3.02 15.87 -4.57
N ASP A 109 -3.45 16.89 -5.31
CA ASP A 109 -4.86 17.21 -5.48
C ASP A 109 -5.63 16.05 -6.11
N ALA A 110 -5.04 15.42 -7.14
CA ALA A 110 -5.66 14.28 -7.80
C ALA A 110 -5.84 13.08 -6.86
N MET A 111 -4.84 12.82 -6.03
CA MET A 111 -4.90 11.74 -5.04
C MET A 111 -5.99 12.00 -4.00
N ILE A 112 -6.03 13.21 -3.47
CA ILE A 112 -7.02 13.62 -2.48
C ILE A 112 -8.43 13.53 -3.06
N GLU A 113 -8.63 14.02 -4.28
CA GLU A 113 -9.93 13.99 -4.94
C GLU A 113 -10.40 12.57 -5.20
N ALA A 114 -9.51 11.70 -5.68
CA ALA A 114 -9.85 10.31 -5.94
C ALA A 114 -10.30 9.60 -4.67
N CYS A 115 -9.65 9.87 -3.56
CA CYS A 115 -10.01 9.26 -2.27
C CYS A 115 -11.28 9.88 -1.71
N ALA A 116 -11.37 11.22 -1.69
CA ALA A 116 -12.51 11.92 -1.10
C ALA A 116 -13.82 11.58 -1.83
N SER A 117 -13.79 11.53 -3.16
CA SER A 117 -14.99 11.26 -3.95
C SER A 117 -15.52 9.83 -3.75
N ARG A 118 -14.73 8.94 -3.20
CA ARG A 118 -15.10 7.54 -2.98
C ARG A 118 -15.21 7.17 -1.51
N GLY A 119 -15.07 8.15 -0.62
CA GLY A 119 -15.12 7.90 0.82
C GLY A 119 -13.91 7.11 1.35
N VAL A 120 -12.79 7.18 0.67
CA VAL A 120 -11.56 6.50 1.09
C VAL A 120 -10.80 7.39 2.06
N VAL A 121 -10.40 6.83 3.20
CA VAL A 121 -9.56 7.54 4.17
C VAL A 121 -8.14 7.59 3.63
N PHE A 122 -7.59 8.78 3.49
CA PHE A 122 -6.24 8.98 2.96
C PHE A 122 -5.37 9.65 4.01
N GLY A 123 -4.26 9.01 4.36
CA GLY A 123 -3.32 9.54 5.35
C GLY A 123 -1.90 9.55 4.83
N GLY A 124 -1.18 10.64 5.09
CA GLY A 124 0.24 10.71 4.83
C GLY A 124 1.01 10.37 6.09
N GLY A 125 2.03 9.53 5.96
CA GLY A 125 2.84 9.13 7.09
C GLY A 125 4.25 9.71 7.02
N ASN A 126 4.95 9.64 8.13
CA ASN A 126 6.35 10.00 8.22
C ASN A 126 7.03 9.10 9.23
N LEU A 127 7.85 8.20 8.72
CA LEU A 127 8.57 7.25 9.55
C LEU A 127 9.94 7.85 9.90
N GLN A 128 10.10 8.24 11.14
CA GLN A 128 11.37 8.79 11.64
C GLN A 128 11.96 7.92 12.72
#